data_172c16df4151ddff83538522123ecba0
#
_entry.id   172c16df4151ddff83538522123ecba0
#
_cell.length_a   1.000
_cell.length_b   1.000
_cell.length_c   1.000
_cell.angle_alpha   90.00
_cell.angle_beta   90.00
_cell.angle_gamma   90.00
#
_symmetry.space_group_name_H-M   'P 1'
#
loop_
_entity.id
_entity.type
_entity.pdbx_description
1 polymer ?
#
loop_
_entity_poly.entity_id
_entity_poly.type
_entity_poly.pdbx_seq_one_letter_code
_entity_poly.pdbx_strand_id
1 'polypeptide(L)'
;MNLLVALDAGPEGEELLVSARALSHVSGWPVRVLHVRSSADAPGLELPARLATNTAIQEEVGDPVETILATAHDDDVIAFAMRRAGEQGVGPVADALLARAPQTLLVMRPGMRPISSLRRIVVPLEGSPSSSEAMRVTDDAFCGRGREIVVVHVGTADTPDEPGSLPAPRMVDQEQYEWSSWHEEFTMRFATCPQGGRHRTIVRVGDPPAVIVEEAARLPADLVVLAWGGVFSAGRSLFVRAVLRDASCPLLLVPVVAHV
;
A
#
# COMPACT_ATOMS: atom_id res chain seq x y z
N MET A 1 -10.92 12.67 0.18
CA MET A 1 -10.47 11.42 -0.47
C MET A 1 -11.67 10.55 -0.79
N ASN A 2 -11.73 9.95 -1.98
CA ASN A 2 -12.70 8.93 -2.36
C ASN A 2 -11.95 7.70 -2.88
N LEU A 3 -12.60 6.56 -2.93
CA LEU A 3 -12.08 5.35 -3.56
C LEU A 3 -12.63 5.24 -4.99
N LEU A 4 -11.82 5.52 -5.99
CA LEU A 4 -12.14 5.23 -7.38
C LEU A 4 -11.72 3.81 -7.70
N VAL A 5 -12.68 2.90 -7.79
CA VAL A 5 -12.44 1.47 -8.00
C VAL A 5 -12.57 1.17 -9.48
N ALA A 6 -11.44 0.97 -10.16
CA ALA A 6 -11.39 0.55 -11.55
C ALA A 6 -11.67 -0.96 -11.62
N LEU A 7 -12.88 -1.32 -12.00
CA LEU A 7 -13.32 -2.70 -12.07
C LEU A 7 -13.25 -3.25 -13.48
N ASP A 8 -12.82 -4.46 -13.51
CA ASP A 8 -12.81 -5.34 -14.65
C ASP A 8 -13.67 -6.56 -14.36
N ALA A 9 -14.23 -7.19 -15.38
CA ALA A 9 -15.00 -8.41 -15.24
C ALA A 9 -14.09 -9.55 -14.77
N GLY A 10 -14.40 -10.17 -13.64
CA GLY A 10 -13.65 -11.30 -13.13
C GLY A 10 -13.59 -11.36 -11.60
N PRO A 11 -13.08 -12.45 -11.04
CA PRO A 11 -13.02 -12.68 -9.60
C PRO A 11 -12.13 -11.65 -8.88
N GLU A 12 -11.05 -11.22 -9.51
CA GLU A 12 -10.15 -10.22 -8.94
C GLU A 12 -10.84 -8.86 -8.76
N GLY A 13 -11.75 -8.49 -9.68
CA GLY A 13 -12.57 -7.28 -9.55
C GLY A 13 -13.55 -7.38 -8.39
N GLU A 14 -14.15 -8.54 -8.17
CA GLU A 14 -15.03 -8.76 -7.02
C GLU A 14 -14.26 -8.63 -5.69
N GLU A 15 -13.09 -9.26 -5.58
CA GLU A 15 -12.24 -9.20 -4.40
C GLU A 15 -11.74 -7.78 -4.12
N LEU A 16 -11.43 -7.03 -5.16
CA LEU A 16 -11.07 -5.62 -5.09
C LEU A 16 -12.23 -4.79 -4.52
N LEU A 17 -13.44 -4.96 -5.03
CA LEU A 17 -14.62 -4.22 -4.56
C LEU A 17 -14.95 -4.55 -3.10
N VAL A 18 -14.81 -5.82 -2.69
CA VAL A 18 -14.94 -6.21 -1.28
C VAL A 18 -13.93 -5.46 -0.42
N SER A 19 -12.67 -5.42 -0.84
CA SER A 19 -11.59 -4.73 -0.13
C SER A 19 -11.81 -3.22 -0.06
N ALA A 20 -12.22 -2.60 -1.16
CA ALA A 20 -12.53 -1.18 -1.22
C ALA A 20 -13.68 -0.79 -0.28
N ARG A 21 -14.72 -1.61 -0.20
CA ARG A 21 -15.84 -1.40 0.74
C ARG A 21 -15.41 -1.55 2.20
N ALA A 22 -14.56 -2.51 2.51
CA ALA A 22 -14.03 -2.67 3.86
C ALA A 22 -13.18 -1.46 4.27
N LEU A 23 -12.36 -0.92 3.37
CA LEU A 23 -11.61 0.32 3.58
C LEU A 23 -12.54 1.52 3.74
N SER A 24 -13.54 1.68 2.86
CA SER A 24 -14.55 2.74 2.93
C SER A 24 -15.28 2.76 4.26
N HIS A 25 -15.66 1.59 4.78
CA HIS A 25 -16.33 1.48 6.08
C HIS A 25 -15.49 2.03 7.23
N VAL A 26 -14.18 1.91 7.14
CA VAL A 26 -13.24 2.34 8.18
C VAL A 26 -12.81 3.79 8.03
N SER A 27 -12.47 4.19 6.81
CA SER A 27 -11.95 5.53 6.49
C SER A 27 -13.03 6.57 6.28
N GLY A 28 -14.26 6.14 5.99
CA GLY A 28 -15.33 7.02 5.54
C GLY A 28 -15.17 7.49 4.09
N TRP A 29 -14.21 6.97 3.33
CA TRP A 29 -14.03 7.35 1.93
C TRP A 29 -15.13 6.79 1.05
N PRO A 30 -15.92 7.61 0.33
CA PRO A 30 -16.94 7.13 -0.59
C PRO A 30 -16.34 6.27 -1.71
N VAL A 31 -17.06 5.21 -2.09
CA VAL A 31 -16.67 4.32 -3.20
C VAL A 31 -17.37 4.77 -4.48
N ARG A 32 -16.58 5.01 -5.51
CA ARG A 32 -17.01 5.21 -6.90
C ARG A 32 -16.47 4.06 -7.73
N VAL A 33 -17.34 3.43 -8.51
CA VAL A 33 -16.94 2.30 -9.37
C VAL A 33 -16.89 2.78 -10.81
N LEU A 34 -15.77 2.55 -11.47
CA LEU A 34 -15.53 2.83 -12.88
C LEU A 34 -15.27 1.53 -13.62
N HIS A 35 -16.01 1.29 -14.70
CA HIS A 35 -15.74 0.23 -15.65
C HIS A 35 -15.42 0.85 -17.02
N VAL A 36 -14.26 0.51 -17.58
CA VAL A 36 -13.85 1.01 -18.88
C VAL A 36 -13.94 -0.10 -19.91
N ARG A 37 -14.80 0.09 -20.90
CA ARG A 37 -14.97 -0.82 -22.05
C ARG A 37 -14.04 -0.42 -23.18
N SER A 38 -13.45 -1.40 -23.85
CA SER A 38 -12.58 -1.17 -24.99
C SER A 38 -13.34 -0.68 -26.24
N SER A 39 -14.64 -0.96 -26.32
CA SER A 39 -15.54 -0.49 -27.38
C SER A 39 -16.98 -0.39 -26.88
N ALA A 40 -17.83 0.32 -27.63
CA ALA A 40 -19.25 0.44 -27.31
C ALA A 40 -20.00 -0.90 -27.31
N ASP A 41 -19.54 -1.85 -28.12
CA ASP A 41 -20.14 -3.19 -28.25
C ASP A 41 -19.58 -4.20 -27.22
N ALA A 42 -18.57 -3.81 -26.44
CA ALA A 42 -18.05 -4.67 -25.38
C ALA A 42 -19.11 -4.83 -24.27
N PRO A 43 -19.21 -6.02 -23.64
CA PRO A 43 -20.17 -6.24 -22.58
C PRO A 43 -19.92 -5.29 -21.41
N GLY A 44 -21.01 -4.82 -20.78
CA GLY A 44 -20.96 -4.07 -19.55
C GLY A 44 -20.54 -4.92 -18.36
N LEU A 45 -20.28 -4.29 -17.23
CA LEU A 45 -19.88 -4.97 -16.01
C LEU A 45 -21.12 -5.52 -15.28
N GLU A 46 -21.19 -6.84 -15.17
CA GLU A 46 -22.18 -7.50 -14.34
C GLU A 46 -21.58 -7.87 -12.99
N LEU A 47 -22.13 -7.31 -11.91
CA LEU A 47 -21.74 -7.66 -10.56
C LEU A 47 -22.66 -8.73 -9.97
N PRO A 48 -22.15 -9.67 -9.17
CA PRO A 48 -22.99 -10.56 -8.38
C PRO A 48 -23.97 -9.78 -7.50
N ALA A 49 -25.17 -10.30 -7.30
CA ALA A 49 -26.26 -9.61 -6.55
C ALA A 49 -25.79 -9.06 -5.20
N ARG A 50 -24.91 -9.80 -4.48
CA ARG A 50 -24.31 -9.38 -3.21
C ARG A 50 -23.45 -8.10 -3.30
N LEU A 51 -22.90 -7.82 -4.48
CA LEU A 51 -22.03 -6.67 -4.74
C LEU A 51 -22.75 -5.58 -5.55
N ALA A 52 -23.82 -5.89 -6.24
CA ALA A 52 -24.59 -4.94 -7.01
C ALA A 52 -25.39 -3.98 -6.13
N THR A 53 -25.79 -4.42 -4.92
CA THR A 53 -26.57 -3.60 -3.99
C THR A 53 -25.79 -2.35 -3.58
N ASN A 54 -26.39 -1.17 -3.79
CA ASN A 54 -25.81 0.15 -3.49
C ASN A 54 -24.50 0.46 -4.23
N THR A 55 -24.28 -0.13 -5.41
CA THR A 55 -23.13 0.18 -6.25
C THR A 55 -23.59 0.84 -7.54
N ALA A 56 -23.37 2.13 -7.67
CA ALA A 56 -23.48 2.81 -8.94
C ALA A 56 -22.20 2.58 -9.74
N ILE A 57 -22.33 2.04 -10.94
CA ILE A 57 -21.21 1.81 -11.85
C ILE A 57 -21.22 2.92 -12.90
N GLN A 58 -20.13 3.65 -13.00
CA GLN A 58 -19.85 4.54 -14.12
C GLN A 58 -19.20 3.69 -15.23
N GLU A 59 -19.85 3.64 -16.39
CA GLU A 59 -19.28 2.97 -17.56
C GLU A 59 -18.76 3.99 -18.56
N GLU A 60 -17.54 3.79 -19.00
CA GLU A 60 -16.88 4.62 -20.01
C GLU A 60 -16.33 3.74 -21.14
N VAL A 61 -16.12 4.35 -22.31
CA VAL A 61 -15.52 3.66 -23.48
C VAL A 61 -14.24 4.36 -23.84
N GLY A 62 -13.13 3.62 -23.88
CA GLY A 62 -11.84 4.19 -24.26
C GLY A 62 -10.64 3.36 -23.83
N ASP A 63 -9.48 4.02 -23.84
CA ASP A 63 -8.26 3.44 -23.24
C ASP A 63 -8.41 3.39 -21.72
N PRO A 64 -8.21 2.23 -21.08
CA PRO A 64 -8.42 2.11 -19.64
C PRO A 64 -7.54 3.04 -18.80
N VAL A 65 -6.27 3.20 -19.17
CA VAL A 65 -5.33 4.03 -18.38
C VAL A 65 -5.71 5.50 -18.47
N GLU A 66 -5.93 5.99 -19.68
CA GLU A 66 -6.30 7.40 -19.93
C GLU A 66 -7.64 7.72 -19.26
N THR A 67 -8.61 6.83 -19.37
CA THR A 67 -9.94 7.03 -18.78
C THR A 67 -9.91 7.02 -17.26
N ILE A 68 -9.17 6.08 -16.64
CA ILE A 68 -9.03 6.03 -15.19
C ILE A 68 -8.36 7.31 -14.66
N LEU A 69 -7.23 7.71 -15.28
CA LEU A 69 -6.50 8.91 -14.87
C LEU A 69 -7.31 10.19 -15.06
N ALA A 70 -8.09 10.29 -16.16
CA ALA A 70 -8.97 11.44 -16.42
C ALA A 70 -10.18 11.51 -15.46
N THR A 71 -10.64 10.38 -14.95
CA THR A 71 -11.78 10.29 -14.03
C THR A 71 -11.38 10.49 -12.57
N ALA A 72 -10.14 10.20 -12.23
CA ALA A 72 -9.60 10.35 -10.88
C ALA A 72 -9.39 11.83 -10.53
N HIS A 73 -9.78 12.22 -9.32
CA HIS A 73 -9.44 13.52 -8.75
C HIS A 73 -8.09 13.43 -8.01
N ASP A 74 -7.47 14.58 -7.75
CA ASP A 74 -6.13 14.64 -7.14
C ASP A 74 -6.07 13.98 -5.75
N ASP A 75 -7.17 14.02 -5.00
CA ASP A 75 -7.30 13.45 -3.67
C ASP A 75 -7.92 12.04 -3.64
N ASP A 76 -8.15 11.42 -4.79
CA ASP A 76 -8.72 10.08 -4.85
C ASP A 76 -7.67 8.99 -4.53
N VAL A 77 -8.15 7.86 -4.07
CA VAL A 77 -7.41 6.59 -4.05
C VAL A 77 -7.87 5.77 -5.23
N ILE A 78 -6.99 5.50 -6.18
CA ILE A 78 -7.29 4.63 -7.31
C ILE A 78 -7.08 3.18 -6.89
N ALA A 79 -8.15 2.41 -6.88
CA ALA A 79 -8.11 0.99 -6.58
C ALA A 79 -8.21 0.15 -7.85
N PHE A 80 -7.28 -0.76 -8.04
CA PHE A 80 -7.28 -1.66 -9.19
C PHE A 80 -6.70 -3.03 -8.86
N ALA A 81 -7.16 -4.05 -9.59
CA ALA A 81 -6.62 -5.39 -9.53
C ALA A 81 -5.65 -5.63 -10.69
N MET A 82 -4.51 -6.25 -10.36
CA MET A 82 -3.58 -6.75 -11.38
C MET A 82 -4.13 -8.03 -11.97
N ARG A 83 -4.03 -8.20 -13.29
CA ARG A 83 -4.28 -9.48 -13.93
C ARG A 83 -3.02 -10.35 -13.92
N ARG A 84 -3.19 -11.66 -13.98
CA ARG A 84 -2.07 -12.55 -14.28
C ARG A 84 -1.57 -12.24 -15.71
N ALA A 85 -0.52 -11.47 -15.80
CA ALA A 85 0.28 -11.40 -17.00
C ALA A 85 1.39 -12.43 -16.84
N GLY A 86 1.52 -13.41 -17.76
CA GLY A 86 2.53 -14.47 -17.82
C GLY A 86 3.56 -14.55 -16.68
N GLU A 87 4.55 -15.40 -16.73
CA GLU A 87 5.41 -15.76 -15.58
C GLU A 87 6.16 -14.60 -14.86
N GLN A 88 6.17 -13.37 -15.38
CA GLN A 88 7.01 -12.28 -14.79
C GLN A 88 6.45 -10.85 -14.83
N GLY A 89 5.17 -10.61 -15.16
CA GLY A 89 4.73 -9.24 -15.45
C GLY A 89 3.52 -8.74 -14.65
N VAL A 90 3.57 -7.48 -14.30
CA VAL A 90 2.42 -6.63 -13.99
C VAL A 90 1.67 -6.41 -15.31
N GLY A 91 0.35 -6.57 -15.36
CA GLY A 91 -0.41 -6.30 -16.60
C GLY A 91 -0.23 -4.86 -17.08
N PRO A 92 -0.37 -4.57 -18.39
CA PRO A 92 0.00 -3.27 -18.97
C PRO A 92 -0.76 -2.08 -18.35
N VAL A 93 -2.02 -2.25 -17.98
CA VAL A 93 -2.82 -1.21 -17.32
C VAL A 93 -2.28 -0.92 -15.92
N ALA A 94 -2.00 -1.95 -15.14
CA ALA A 94 -1.48 -1.80 -13.80
C ALA A 94 -0.07 -1.20 -13.81
N ASP A 95 0.80 -1.62 -14.73
CA ASP A 95 2.16 -1.04 -14.89
C ASP A 95 2.09 0.44 -15.25
N ALA A 96 1.19 0.81 -16.17
CA ALA A 96 0.99 2.21 -16.56
C ALA A 96 0.40 3.07 -15.43
N LEU A 97 -0.56 2.55 -14.65
CA LEU A 97 -1.10 3.26 -13.49
C LEU A 97 -0.04 3.45 -12.41
N LEU A 98 0.75 2.40 -12.11
CA LEU A 98 1.87 2.49 -11.18
C LEU A 98 2.93 3.53 -11.63
N ALA A 99 3.14 3.70 -12.93
CA ALA A 99 4.12 4.64 -13.45
C ALA A 99 3.62 6.09 -13.56
N ARG A 100 2.31 6.30 -13.69
CA ARG A 100 1.74 7.60 -14.12
C ARG A 100 0.79 8.24 -13.12
N ALA A 101 0.15 7.46 -12.25
CA ALA A 101 -0.83 8.00 -11.32
C ALA A 101 -0.14 8.76 -10.17
N PRO A 102 -0.46 10.04 -9.97
CA PRO A 102 0.03 10.81 -8.83
C PRO A 102 -0.75 10.53 -7.54
N GLN A 103 -1.86 9.80 -7.64
CA GLN A 103 -2.76 9.49 -6.52
C GLN A 103 -2.24 8.33 -5.68
N THR A 104 -2.79 8.18 -4.49
CA THR A 104 -2.65 6.96 -3.69
C THR A 104 -3.27 5.77 -4.44
N LEU A 105 -2.58 4.65 -4.44
CA LEU A 105 -3.01 3.45 -5.17
C LEU A 105 -3.32 2.31 -4.22
N LEU A 106 -4.52 1.73 -4.31
CA LEU A 106 -4.84 0.44 -3.69
C LEU A 106 -4.67 -0.65 -4.74
N VAL A 107 -3.70 -1.52 -4.53
CA VAL A 107 -3.31 -2.55 -5.49
C VAL A 107 -3.60 -3.93 -4.94
N MET A 108 -4.29 -4.74 -5.73
CA MET A 108 -4.47 -6.16 -5.48
C MET A 108 -3.91 -6.99 -6.64
N ARG A 109 -3.34 -8.14 -6.35
CA ARG A 109 -2.97 -9.15 -7.35
C ARG A 109 -3.70 -10.46 -7.10
N PRO A 110 -3.82 -11.32 -8.10
CA PRO A 110 -4.39 -12.65 -7.93
C PRO A 110 -3.73 -13.43 -6.79
N GLY A 111 -4.54 -14.05 -5.95
CA GLY A 111 -4.09 -14.82 -4.80
C GLY A 111 -3.80 -14.02 -3.52
N MET A 112 -3.94 -12.70 -3.53
CA MET A 112 -4.01 -11.93 -2.29
C MET A 112 -5.35 -12.18 -1.58
N ARG A 113 -5.29 -12.18 -0.25
CA ARG A 113 -6.51 -12.27 0.55
C ARG A 113 -7.24 -10.93 0.54
N PRO A 114 -8.52 -10.86 0.12
CA PRO A 114 -9.27 -9.62 0.14
C PRO A 114 -9.50 -9.12 1.58
N ILE A 115 -9.60 -7.81 1.74
CA ILE A 115 -9.90 -7.20 3.03
C ILE A 115 -11.40 -7.39 3.31
N SER A 116 -11.72 -8.29 4.23
CA SER A 116 -13.10 -8.45 4.73
C SER A 116 -13.36 -7.58 5.97
N SER A 117 -12.32 -7.33 6.75
CA SER A 117 -12.32 -6.41 7.88
C SER A 117 -10.90 -5.88 8.09
N LEU A 118 -10.75 -4.59 8.30
CA LEU A 118 -9.45 -3.96 8.51
C LEU A 118 -9.13 -3.94 10.01
N ARG A 119 -8.30 -4.88 10.45
CA ARG A 119 -7.89 -5.00 11.85
C ARG A 119 -6.41 -4.76 12.06
N ARG A 120 -5.59 -5.18 11.10
CA ARG A 120 -4.13 -5.08 11.21
C ARG A 120 -3.51 -4.53 9.94
N ILE A 121 -2.77 -3.46 10.12
CA ILE A 121 -2.10 -2.73 9.04
C ILE A 121 -0.61 -2.77 9.33
N VAL A 122 0.18 -3.15 8.35
CA VAL A 122 1.66 -3.13 8.44
C VAL A 122 2.17 -1.91 7.67
N VAL A 123 3.04 -1.13 8.33
CA VAL A 123 3.67 0.06 7.76
C VAL A 123 5.17 -0.04 7.94
N PRO A 124 5.94 -0.25 6.88
CA PRO A 124 7.39 -0.12 6.96
C PRO A 124 7.80 1.33 7.23
N LEU A 125 8.69 1.53 8.17
CA LEU A 125 9.16 2.86 8.54
C LEU A 125 10.69 2.86 8.63
N GLU A 126 11.33 3.60 7.74
CA GLU A 126 12.79 3.79 7.71
C GLU A 126 13.25 5.11 8.32
N GLY A 127 12.32 5.98 8.70
CA GLY A 127 12.60 7.31 9.25
C GLY A 127 12.80 8.40 8.21
N SER A 128 12.58 8.11 6.93
CA SER A 128 12.61 9.14 5.88
C SER A 128 11.30 9.95 5.86
N PRO A 129 11.30 11.18 5.31
CA PRO A 129 10.08 11.96 5.12
C PRO A 129 8.99 11.19 4.37
N SER A 130 9.40 10.38 3.40
CA SER A 130 8.50 9.55 2.60
C SER A 130 7.78 8.47 3.42
N SER A 131 8.51 7.73 4.26
CA SER A 131 7.91 6.72 5.12
C SER A 131 7.03 7.35 6.21
N SER A 132 7.37 8.56 6.68
CA SER A 132 6.58 9.33 7.62
C SER A 132 5.24 9.77 7.01
N GLU A 133 5.21 10.13 5.72
CA GLU A 133 3.97 10.47 5.02
C GLU A 133 3.04 9.25 4.88
N ALA A 134 3.58 8.08 4.54
CA ALA A 134 2.80 6.84 4.52
C ALA A 134 2.19 6.53 5.90
N MET A 135 2.95 6.77 6.97
CA MET A 135 2.47 6.60 8.33
C MET A 135 1.36 7.59 8.67
N ARG A 136 1.54 8.88 8.32
CA ARG A 136 0.53 9.94 8.53
C ARG A 136 -0.79 9.61 7.84
N VAL A 137 -0.75 9.22 6.55
CA VAL A 137 -1.94 8.81 5.81
C VAL A 137 -2.61 7.60 6.46
N THR A 138 -1.82 6.66 6.97
CA THR A 138 -2.35 5.48 7.66
C THR A 138 -3.06 5.84 8.95
N ASP A 139 -2.48 6.74 9.75
CA ASP A 139 -3.08 7.20 11.00
C ASP A 139 -4.36 7.99 10.75
N ASP A 140 -4.32 8.94 9.82
CA ASP A 140 -5.46 9.79 9.50
C ASP A 140 -6.65 8.97 8.99
N ALA A 141 -6.41 7.93 8.18
CA ALA A 141 -7.45 7.15 7.55
C ALA A 141 -7.95 5.97 8.37
N PHE A 142 -7.03 5.31 9.09
CA PHE A 142 -7.32 3.98 9.61
C PHE A 142 -7.12 3.83 11.12
N CYS A 143 -6.53 4.82 11.80
CA CYS A 143 -6.34 4.70 13.23
C CYS A 143 -7.69 4.72 13.97
N GLY A 144 -7.91 3.79 14.90
CA GLY A 144 -9.15 3.71 15.65
C GLY A 144 -9.30 2.42 16.47
N ARG A 145 -10.34 2.37 17.28
CA ARG A 145 -10.60 1.25 18.19
C ARG A 145 -10.70 -0.07 17.43
N GLY A 146 -10.08 -1.11 17.97
CA GLY A 146 -10.10 -2.46 17.41
C GLY A 146 -9.15 -2.67 16.23
N ARG A 147 -8.34 -1.66 15.88
CA ARG A 147 -7.31 -1.73 14.84
C ARG A 147 -5.92 -1.61 15.44
N GLU A 148 -4.99 -2.35 14.86
CA GLU A 148 -3.58 -2.35 15.23
C GLU A 148 -2.76 -1.91 14.01
N ILE A 149 -2.00 -0.85 14.15
CA ILE A 149 -1.01 -0.41 13.16
C ILE A 149 0.33 -0.93 13.64
N VAL A 150 0.93 -1.80 12.84
CA VAL A 150 2.23 -2.41 13.14
C VAL A 150 3.29 -1.72 12.30
N VAL A 151 4.09 -0.91 12.96
CA VAL A 151 5.23 -0.23 12.37
C VAL A 151 6.40 -1.21 12.34
N VAL A 152 6.94 -1.48 11.16
CA VAL A 152 8.08 -2.39 11.00
C VAL A 152 9.31 -1.61 10.54
N HIS A 153 10.31 -1.56 11.39
CA HIS A 153 11.62 -1.04 11.05
C HIS A 153 12.58 -2.19 10.72
N VAL A 154 13.23 -2.11 9.56
CA VAL A 154 14.20 -3.12 9.13
C VAL A 154 15.58 -2.48 9.09
N GLY A 155 16.43 -2.88 10.04
CA GLY A 155 17.86 -2.59 9.99
C GLY A 155 18.55 -3.49 8.98
N THR A 156 19.44 -2.94 8.19
CA THR A 156 20.37 -3.74 7.40
C THR A 156 21.40 -4.35 8.34
N ALA A 157 21.72 -5.63 8.16
CA ALA A 157 22.89 -6.19 8.84
C ALA A 157 24.12 -5.37 8.38
N ASP A 158 24.81 -4.75 9.31
CA ASP A 158 26.06 -4.08 9.01
C ASP A 158 26.93 -5.09 8.24
N THR A 159 27.35 -4.73 7.06
CA THR A 159 28.39 -5.48 6.36
C THR A 159 29.56 -5.52 7.32
N PRO A 160 30.13 -6.70 7.64
CA PRO A 160 31.29 -6.76 8.52
C PRO A 160 32.32 -5.80 7.99
N ASP A 161 32.85 -4.92 8.83
CA ASP A 161 33.90 -4.00 8.48
C ASP A 161 35.02 -4.82 7.78
N GLU A 162 35.40 -4.43 6.58
CA GLU A 162 36.61 -5.02 5.98
C GLU A 162 37.78 -4.88 6.98
N PRO A 163 38.54 -5.94 7.20
CA PRO A 163 39.67 -5.87 8.13
C PRO A 163 40.58 -4.71 7.76
N GLY A 164 40.59 -3.66 8.57
CA GLY A 164 41.40 -2.45 8.34
C GLY A 164 40.64 -1.21 7.91
N SER A 165 39.33 -1.26 7.69
CA SER A 165 38.52 -0.04 7.56
C SER A 165 38.33 0.57 8.94
N LEU A 166 38.61 1.87 9.06
CA LEU A 166 38.17 2.62 10.23
C LEU A 166 36.63 2.62 10.20
N PRO A 167 35.96 2.32 11.33
CA PRO A 167 34.51 2.41 11.39
C PRO A 167 34.12 3.81 10.91
N ALA A 168 33.19 3.87 9.98
CA ALA A 168 32.62 5.16 9.57
C ALA A 168 32.29 5.93 10.82
N PRO A 169 32.60 7.24 10.92
CA PRO A 169 32.30 7.98 12.13
C PRO A 169 30.81 7.86 12.36
N ARG A 170 30.45 6.95 13.22
CA ARG A 170 29.11 6.96 13.81
C ARG A 170 29.05 8.34 14.42
N MET A 171 28.13 9.16 13.95
CA MET A 171 27.89 10.44 14.59
C MET A 171 27.47 10.03 15.98
N VAL A 172 28.53 9.93 16.78
CA VAL A 172 28.57 9.88 17.94
C VAL A 172 28.24 9.70 19.08
N ASP A 173 28.70 9.36 20.00
CA ASP A 173 28.41 9.32 21.44
C ASP A 173 26.96 9.05 21.81
N GLN A 174 26.19 8.58 20.89
CA GLN A 174 25.02 7.78 21.20
C GLN A 174 25.48 6.35 21.36
N GLU A 175 26.25 6.15 22.44
CA GLU A 175 26.31 4.84 23.07
C GLU A 175 24.90 4.27 23.01
N GLN A 176 24.67 3.28 22.12
CA GLN A 176 23.76 2.15 22.33
C GLN A 176 22.64 2.44 23.32
N TYR A 177 22.01 3.59 23.18
CA TYR A 177 20.78 3.81 23.89
C TYR A 177 19.86 2.72 23.42
N GLU A 178 19.67 1.84 24.33
CA GLU A 178 18.87 0.66 24.32
C GLU A 178 17.84 0.74 23.20
N TRP A 179 18.04 -0.04 22.19
CA TRP A 179 17.21 -0.08 20.98
C TRP A 179 15.72 -0.01 21.33
N SER A 180 15.31 -0.49 22.49
CA SER A 180 13.96 -0.43 23.00
C SER A 180 13.46 0.98 23.24
N SER A 181 14.20 1.83 23.92
CA SER A 181 13.77 3.21 24.23
C SER A 181 13.75 4.11 22.99
N TRP A 182 14.70 3.92 22.08
CA TRP A 182 14.69 4.61 20.80
C TRP A 182 13.47 4.24 19.95
N HIS A 183 13.07 2.98 19.99
CA HIS A 183 11.88 2.52 19.27
C HIS A 183 10.58 3.10 19.83
N GLU A 184 10.46 3.18 21.14
CA GLU A 184 9.31 3.79 21.79
C GLU A 184 9.25 5.29 21.47
N GLU A 185 10.37 6.01 21.57
CA GLU A 185 10.44 7.42 21.26
C GLU A 185 10.18 7.69 19.76
N PHE A 186 10.74 6.89 18.88
CA PHE A 186 10.50 6.98 17.45
C PHE A 186 9.03 6.74 17.11
N THR A 187 8.44 5.69 17.69
CA THR A 187 7.02 5.39 17.50
C THR A 187 6.15 6.52 18.05
N MET A 188 6.46 7.06 19.22
CA MET A 188 5.71 8.19 19.80
C MET A 188 5.81 9.48 18.98
N ARG A 189 6.90 9.70 18.26
CA ARG A 189 7.06 10.88 17.40
C ARG A 189 6.25 10.81 16.11
N PHE A 190 6.06 9.60 15.57
CA PHE A 190 5.46 9.41 14.25
C PHE A 190 4.11 8.72 14.28
N ALA A 191 3.72 8.16 15.40
CA ALA A 191 2.52 7.37 15.55
C ALA A 191 1.60 7.97 16.61
N THR A 192 0.78 8.92 16.20
CA THR A 192 -0.25 9.48 17.08
C THR A 192 -1.62 9.00 16.64
N CYS A 193 -2.25 8.18 17.45
CA CYS A 193 -3.63 7.76 17.21
C CYS A 193 -4.60 8.42 18.21
N PRO A 194 -5.20 9.57 17.86
CA PRO A 194 -6.14 10.27 18.75
C PRO A 194 -7.41 9.46 19.05
N GLN A 195 -7.74 8.49 18.23
CA GLN A 195 -8.99 7.72 18.27
C GLN A 195 -8.88 6.41 19.07
N GLY A 196 -7.78 6.19 19.81
CA GLY A 196 -7.59 5.02 20.67
C GLY A 196 -7.26 3.72 19.94
N GLY A 197 -6.67 3.79 18.76
CA GLY A 197 -6.02 2.66 18.10
C GLY A 197 -4.72 2.25 18.79
N ARG A 198 -4.18 1.11 18.41
CA ARG A 198 -2.93 0.58 18.96
C ARG A 198 -1.82 0.67 17.92
N HIS A 199 -0.72 1.32 18.30
CA HIS A 199 0.53 1.22 17.58
C HIS A 199 1.43 0.17 18.23
N ARG A 200 2.10 -0.58 17.40
CA ARG A 200 3.11 -1.54 17.82
C ARG A 200 4.30 -1.45 16.90
N THR A 201 5.47 -1.28 17.46
CA THR A 201 6.72 -1.27 16.69
C THR A 201 7.38 -2.64 16.74
N ILE A 202 7.87 -3.07 15.59
CA ILE A 202 8.68 -4.28 15.42
C ILE A 202 9.97 -3.89 14.74
N VAL A 203 11.08 -4.37 15.28
CA VAL A 203 12.38 -4.21 14.65
C VAL A 203 12.89 -5.55 14.21
N ARG A 204 13.42 -5.58 13.01
CA ARG A 204 14.03 -6.75 12.39
C ARG A 204 15.33 -6.37 11.70
N VAL A 205 16.14 -7.36 11.46
CA VAL A 205 17.36 -7.23 10.66
C VAL A 205 17.24 -8.19 9.48
N GLY A 206 17.57 -7.73 8.28
CA GLY A 206 17.54 -8.56 7.08
C GLY A 206 17.28 -7.78 5.80
N ASP A 207 16.88 -8.50 4.75
CA ASP A 207 16.46 -7.91 3.49
C ASP A 207 15.07 -7.26 3.65
N PRO A 208 14.96 -5.92 3.51
CA PRO A 208 13.74 -5.22 3.85
C PRO A 208 12.46 -5.76 3.18
N PRO A 209 12.39 -6.00 1.86
CA PRO A 209 11.17 -6.51 1.25
C PRO A 209 10.79 -7.90 1.77
N ALA A 210 11.76 -8.79 1.95
CA ALA A 210 11.50 -10.14 2.46
C ALA A 210 10.96 -10.09 3.90
N VAL A 211 11.56 -9.27 4.75
CA VAL A 211 11.13 -9.08 6.14
C VAL A 211 9.70 -8.52 6.22
N ILE A 212 9.34 -7.54 5.38
CA ILE A 212 8.00 -6.97 5.38
C ILE A 212 6.96 -8.00 4.94
N VAL A 213 7.25 -8.79 3.91
CA VAL A 213 6.37 -9.86 3.44
C VAL A 213 6.18 -10.93 4.53
N GLU A 214 7.26 -11.35 5.17
CA GLU A 214 7.23 -12.32 6.25
C GLU A 214 6.42 -11.82 7.47
N GLU A 215 6.66 -10.58 7.92
CA GLU A 215 5.92 -10.01 9.04
C GLU A 215 4.45 -9.80 8.71
N ALA A 216 4.11 -9.37 7.50
CA ALA A 216 2.73 -9.24 7.05
C ALA A 216 2.00 -10.60 7.04
N ALA A 217 2.68 -11.67 6.63
CA ALA A 217 2.13 -13.03 6.67
C ALA A 217 2.01 -13.57 8.10
N ARG A 218 3.06 -13.38 8.93
CA ARG A 218 3.11 -13.83 10.33
C ARG A 218 2.04 -13.17 11.20
N LEU A 219 1.75 -11.89 10.92
CA LEU A 219 0.77 -11.10 11.66
C LEU A 219 -0.65 -11.19 11.11
N PRO A 220 -0.96 -12.05 10.17
CA PRO A 220 -2.03 -11.99 9.17
C PRO A 220 -2.55 -10.56 8.91
N ALA A 221 -1.66 -9.72 8.37
CA ALA A 221 -2.02 -8.35 8.02
C ALA A 221 -3.16 -8.30 7.00
N ASP A 222 -4.04 -7.31 7.14
CA ASP A 222 -5.13 -7.07 6.20
C ASP A 222 -4.71 -6.09 5.09
N LEU A 223 -3.71 -5.23 5.40
CA LEU A 223 -3.20 -4.21 4.50
C LEU A 223 -1.72 -3.95 4.79
N VAL A 224 -0.93 -3.74 3.75
CA VAL A 224 0.41 -3.16 3.87
C VAL A 224 0.38 -1.77 3.24
N VAL A 225 0.89 -0.75 3.94
CA VAL A 225 0.96 0.62 3.43
C VAL A 225 2.41 0.98 3.16
N LEU A 226 2.70 1.41 1.94
CA LEU A 226 4.05 1.71 1.48
C LEU A 226 4.15 3.13 0.93
N ALA A 227 5.24 3.82 1.21
CA ALA A 227 5.60 5.04 0.51
C ALA A 227 5.99 4.73 -0.95
N TRP A 228 5.48 5.50 -1.90
CA TRP A 228 5.66 5.28 -3.33
C TRP A 228 6.16 6.52 -4.04
N GLY A 229 7.28 6.41 -4.76
CA GLY A 229 7.89 7.55 -5.46
C GLY A 229 7.42 7.80 -6.89
N GLY A 230 6.39 7.10 -7.37
CA GLY A 230 5.80 7.32 -8.71
C GLY A 230 6.68 6.93 -9.90
N VAL A 231 7.94 6.58 -9.70
CA VAL A 231 8.88 6.24 -10.77
C VAL A 231 9.53 4.89 -10.49
N PHE A 232 9.47 3.98 -11.44
CA PHE A 232 10.19 2.71 -11.38
C PHE A 232 11.70 2.88 -11.62
N SER A 233 12.32 3.91 -11.04
CA SER A 233 13.76 4.08 -11.04
C SER A 233 14.45 3.22 -9.97
N ALA A 234 15.75 3.01 -10.08
CA ALA A 234 16.51 2.13 -9.19
C ALA A 234 16.32 2.46 -7.70
N GLY A 235 16.30 1.46 -6.85
CA GLY A 235 16.23 1.58 -5.39
C GLY A 235 14.83 1.28 -4.84
N ARG A 236 14.06 2.27 -4.41
CA ARG A 236 12.74 2.09 -3.77
C ARG A 236 11.71 1.33 -4.60
N SER A 237 11.77 1.47 -5.92
CA SER A 237 10.89 0.72 -6.81
C SER A 237 11.11 -0.79 -6.75
N LEU A 238 12.35 -1.24 -6.52
CA LEU A 238 12.66 -2.65 -6.35
C LEU A 238 12.04 -3.20 -5.07
N PHE A 239 12.08 -2.41 -3.98
CA PHE A 239 11.42 -2.75 -2.73
C PHE A 239 9.90 -2.93 -2.91
N VAL A 240 9.23 -1.92 -3.47
CA VAL A 240 7.77 -1.98 -3.68
C VAL A 240 7.39 -3.13 -4.62
N ARG A 241 8.16 -3.36 -5.71
CA ARG A 241 7.93 -4.48 -6.62
C ARG A 241 8.07 -5.84 -5.93
N ALA A 242 9.09 -6.00 -5.08
CA ALA A 242 9.30 -7.24 -4.35
C ALA A 242 8.14 -7.50 -3.37
N VAL A 243 7.75 -6.49 -2.59
CA VAL A 243 6.60 -6.61 -1.68
C VAL A 243 5.32 -6.88 -2.47
N LEU A 244 5.09 -6.18 -3.60
CA LEU A 244 3.91 -6.36 -4.44
C LEU A 244 3.84 -7.78 -5.02
N ARG A 245 5.00 -8.36 -5.38
CA ARG A 245 5.08 -9.72 -5.91
C ARG A 245 4.73 -10.78 -4.86
N ASP A 246 5.15 -10.60 -3.62
CA ASP A 246 5.18 -11.67 -2.63
C ASP A 246 4.16 -11.49 -1.48
N ALA A 247 3.62 -10.29 -1.26
CA ALA A 247 2.64 -10.03 -0.21
C ALA A 247 1.36 -10.86 -0.38
N SER A 248 0.78 -11.29 0.74
CA SER A 248 -0.46 -12.08 0.78
C SER A 248 -1.73 -11.23 0.97
N CYS A 249 -1.61 -9.93 1.14
CA CYS A 249 -2.70 -8.98 1.33
C CYS A 249 -2.53 -7.76 0.43
N PRO A 250 -3.59 -6.95 0.21
CA PRO A 250 -3.54 -5.74 -0.59
C PRO A 250 -2.49 -4.73 -0.13
N LEU A 251 -2.00 -3.92 -1.05
CA LEU A 251 -1.06 -2.84 -0.79
C LEU A 251 -1.71 -1.48 -1.03
N LEU A 252 -1.48 -0.55 -0.11
CA LEU A 252 -1.78 0.87 -0.31
C LEU A 252 -0.46 1.61 -0.55
N LEU A 253 -0.29 2.14 -1.75
CA LEU A 253 0.90 2.87 -2.16
C LEU A 253 0.63 4.38 -2.03
N VAL A 254 1.27 5.02 -1.08
CA VAL A 254 1.11 6.45 -0.80
C VAL A 254 2.16 7.23 -1.58
N PRO A 255 1.75 8.12 -2.50
CA PRO A 255 2.70 8.90 -3.27
C PRO A 255 3.48 9.83 -2.36
N VAL A 256 4.78 9.91 -2.62
CA VAL A 256 5.66 10.85 -1.94
C VAL A 256 6.18 11.83 -2.96
N VAL A 257 5.96 13.10 -2.67
CA VAL A 257 6.56 14.17 -3.48
C VAL A 257 8.07 14.10 -3.26
N ALA A 258 8.82 13.89 -4.34
CA ALA A 258 10.27 14.01 -4.26
C ALA A 258 10.57 15.45 -3.87
N HIS A 259 10.99 15.67 -2.63
CA HIS A 259 11.62 16.92 -2.26
C HIS A 259 12.98 16.97 -2.98
N VAL A 260 13.03 17.76 -4.06
CA VAL A 260 14.26 18.11 -4.78
C VAL A 260 15.11 19.02 -3.91
#